data_863466f8ceb2d4deaca3b3c8807a253f
#
_entry.id   863466f8ceb2d4deaca3b3c8807a253f
#
_cell.length_a   1.000
_cell.length_b   1.000
_cell.length_c   1.000
_cell.angle_alpha   90.00
_cell.angle_beta   90.00
_cell.angle_gamma   90.00
#
_symmetry.space_group_name_H-M   'P 1'
#
loop_
_entity.id
_entity.type
_entity.pdbx_description
1 polymer ?
#
loop_
_entity_poly.entity_id
_entity_poly.type
_entity_poly.pdbx_seq_one_letter_code
_entity_poly.pdbx_strand_id
1 'polypeptide(L)'
;MAAAALLAVIASPARARAADPDPWLGRDKALHFAASSTIAAGGYAIGAVVFNARGHALIFGGALGAAAGIGKEALDLAGLGDPSWRDLTWDGIGIGAGLAVAWAIDLLARGVSDKRPLLNAPRLEARGAGLAIFF
;
A
#
# COMPACT_ATOMS: atom_id res chain seq x y z
N MET A 1 13.61 -9.74 -63.10
CA MET A 1 13.75 -10.55 -61.85
C MET A 1 13.94 -9.72 -60.56
N ALA A 2 13.94 -8.40 -60.61
CA ALA A 2 14.14 -7.55 -59.40
C ALA A 2 12.82 -7.17 -58.65
N ALA A 3 11.64 -7.37 -59.26
CA ALA A 3 10.35 -7.00 -58.64
C ALA A 3 9.79 -8.02 -57.63
N ALA A 4 10.25 -9.26 -57.68
CA ALA A 4 9.78 -10.33 -56.77
C ALA A 4 10.44 -10.29 -55.39
N ALA A 5 11.61 -9.66 -55.27
CA ALA A 5 12.34 -9.58 -54.00
C ALA A 5 11.78 -8.48 -53.05
N LEU A 6 11.10 -7.45 -53.57
CA LEU A 6 10.57 -6.33 -52.79
C LEU A 6 9.25 -6.65 -52.08
N LEU A 7 8.48 -7.62 -52.57
CA LEU A 7 7.23 -8.03 -51.93
C LEU A 7 7.39 -8.98 -50.75
N ALA A 8 8.54 -9.68 -50.64
CA ALA A 8 8.79 -10.61 -49.55
C ALA A 8 9.13 -9.93 -48.21
N VAL A 9 9.54 -8.64 -48.21
CA VAL A 9 9.89 -7.88 -47.02
C VAL A 9 8.66 -7.33 -46.29
N ILE A 10 7.50 -7.20 -46.99
CA ILE A 10 6.29 -6.61 -46.39
C ILE A 10 5.41 -7.65 -45.74
N ALA A 11 5.67 -8.94 -45.92
CA ALA A 11 4.88 -10.05 -45.39
C ALA A 11 5.53 -10.76 -44.19
N SER A 12 6.42 -10.09 -43.45
CA SER A 12 6.86 -10.62 -42.19
C SER A 12 5.66 -10.53 -41.20
N PRO A 13 5.11 -11.66 -40.75
CA PRO A 13 4.06 -11.61 -39.73
C PRO A 13 4.63 -10.86 -38.54
N ALA A 14 3.98 -9.75 -38.18
CA ALA A 14 4.25 -9.09 -36.92
C ALA A 14 4.15 -10.20 -35.85
N ARG A 15 5.29 -10.58 -35.29
CA ARG A 15 5.29 -11.53 -34.15
C ARG A 15 4.38 -10.91 -33.10
N ALA A 16 3.20 -11.49 -32.92
CA ALA A 16 2.35 -11.15 -31.81
C ALA A 16 3.22 -11.30 -30.56
N ARG A 17 3.55 -10.17 -29.94
CA ARG A 17 4.28 -10.17 -28.67
C ARG A 17 3.35 -10.88 -27.70
N ALA A 18 3.80 -12.00 -27.13
CA ALA A 18 3.04 -12.66 -26.10
C ALA A 18 2.66 -11.64 -25.05
N ALA A 19 1.40 -11.61 -24.66
CA ALA A 19 0.95 -10.71 -23.60
C ALA A 19 1.78 -10.97 -22.35
N ASP A 20 2.17 -9.90 -21.65
CA ASP A 20 2.86 -10.03 -20.35
C ASP A 20 1.91 -10.81 -19.43
N PRO A 21 2.31 -11.99 -18.90
CA PRO A 21 1.46 -12.77 -18.01
C PRO A 21 1.12 -12.03 -16.71
N ASP A 22 1.91 -11.04 -16.32
CA ASP A 22 1.70 -10.20 -15.15
C ASP A 22 1.81 -8.71 -15.53
N PRO A 23 0.79 -8.14 -16.21
CA PRO A 23 0.84 -6.75 -16.64
C PRO A 23 0.77 -5.79 -15.45
N TRP A 24 1.39 -4.60 -15.59
CA TRP A 24 1.32 -3.53 -14.57
C TRP A 24 -0.08 -2.97 -14.35
N LEU A 25 -0.94 -3.07 -15.33
CA LEU A 25 -2.31 -2.59 -15.28
C LEU A 25 -3.25 -3.75 -15.59
N GLY A 26 -4.27 -3.91 -14.77
CA GLY A 26 -5.25 -4.97 -14.94
C GLY A 26 -6.20 -5.06 -13.74
N ARG A 27 -7.18 -5.95 -13.87
CA ARG A 27 -8.18 -6.17 -12.83
C ARG A 27 -7.55 -6.63 -11.51
N ASP A 28 -6.54 -7.47 -11.58
CA ASP A 28 -5.84 -8.00 -10.44
C ASP A 28 -5.16 -6.87 -9.64
N LYS A 29 -4.40 -6.03 -10.30
CA LYS A 29 -3.73 -4.86 -9.71
C LYS A 29 -4.72 -3.86 -9.08
N ALA A 30 -5.89 -3.68 -9.73
CA ALA A 30 -6.95 -2.86 -9.18
C ALA A 30 -7.55 -3.46 -7.90
N LEU A 31 -7.64 -4.79 -7.80
CA LEU A 31 -8.10 -5.48 -6.59
C LEU A 31 -7.10 -5.35 -5.45
N HIS A 32 -5.79 -5.50 -5.70
CA HIS A 32 -4.73 -5.27 -4.72
C HIS A 32 -4.79 -3.83 -4.19
N PHE A 33 -4.82 -2.85 -5.08
CA PHE A 33 -4.99 -1.44 -4.71
C PHE A 33 -6.23 -1.20 -3.85
N ALA A 34 -7.39 -1.71 -4.26
CA ALA A 34 -8.64 -1.47 -3.55
C ALA A 34 -8.67 -2.16 -2.18
N ALA A 35 -8.22 -3.42 -2.11
CA ALA A 35 -8.18 -4.18 -0.86
C ALA A 35 -7.24 -3.54 0.16
N SER A 36 -5.99 -3.26 -0.25
CA SER A 36 -4.98 -2.67 0.63
C SER A 36 -5.36 -1.25 1.07
N SER A 37 -5.96 -0.45 0.16
CA SER A 37 -6.48 0.88 0.49
C SER A 37 -7.59 0.82 1.54
N THR A 38 -8.54 -0.10 1.38
CA THR A 38 -9.65 -0.28 2.31
C THR A 38 -9.17 -0.78 3.68
N ILE A 39 -8.27 -1.76 3.70
CA ILE A 39 -7.72 -2.32 4.94
C ILE A 39 -6.92 -1.24 5.70
N ALA A 40 -6.08 -0.49 5.00
CA ALA A 40 -5.28 0.57 5.62
C ALA A 40 -6.14 1.72 6.16
N ALA A 41 -7.15 2.16 5.40
CA ALA A 41 -8.09 3.20 5.83
C ALA A 41 -8.93 2.75 7.04
N GLY A 42 -9.44 1.52 7.02
CA GLY A 42 -10.16 0.90 8.14
C GLY A 42 -9.28 0.75 9.37
N GLY A 43 -8.04 0.29 9.19
CA GLY A 43 -7.04 0.21 10.23
C GLY A 43 -6.74 1.58 10.85
N TYR A 44 -6.59 2.63 10.03
CA TYR A 44 -6.46 4.00 10.52
C TYR A 44 -7.67 4.41 11.38
N ALA A 45 -8.88 4.14 10.91
CA ALA A 45 -10.10 4.51 11.63
C ALA A 45 -10.16 3.84 13.01
N ILE A 46 -9.83 2.55 13.10
CA ILE A 46 -9.71 1.81 14.36
C ILE A 46 -8.59 2.42 15.23
N GLY A 47 -7.41 2.63 14.67
CA GLY A 47 -6.28 3.23 15.37
C GLY A 47 -6.59 4.63 15.89
N ALA A 48 -7.36 5.44 15.16
CA ALA A 48 -7.78 6.78 15.58
C ALA A 48 -8.75 6.78 16.77
N VAL A 49 -9.39 5.65 17.07
CA VAL A 49 -10.18 5.45 18.29
C VAL A 49 -9.30 4.98 19.45
N VAL A 50 -8.33 4.10 19.16
CA VAL A 50 -7.50 3.41 20.17
C VAL A 50 -6.33 4.29 20.62
N PHE A 51 -5.69 5.00 19.70
CA PHE A 51 -4.48 5.77 19.97
C PHE A 51 -4.75 7.26 20.12
N ASN A 52 -4.02 7.90 21.02
CA ASN A 52 -4.10 9.35 21.19
C ASN A 52 -3.40 10.14 20.07
N ALA A 53 -2.37 9.56 19.45
CA ALA A 53 -1.61 10.20 18.38
C ALA A 53 -2.03 9.68 17.00
N ARG A 54 -2.25 10.59 16.06
CA ARG A 54 -2.60 10.25 14.66
C ARG A 54 -1.54 9.41 13.96
N GLY A 55 -0.27 9.65 14.28
CA GLY A 55 0.83 8.87 13.72
C GLY A 55 0.77 7.39 14.09
N HIS A 56 0.35 7.06 15.31
CA HIS A 56 0.15 5.66 15.71
C HIS A 56 -1.01 5.02 14.94
N ALA A 57 -2.08 5.76 14.66
CA ALA A 57 -3.17 5.28 13.82
C ALA A 57 -2.72 5.05 12.37
N LEU A 58 -1.87 5.95 11.82
CA LEU A 58 -1.26 5.77 10.49
C LEU A 58 -0.39 4.51 10.44
N ILE A 59 0.48 4.32 11.44
CA ILE A 59 1.35 3.13 11.52
C ILE A 59 0.50 1.87 11.62
N PHE A 60 -0.53 1.86 12.47
CA PHE A 60 -1.40 0.71 12.65
C PHE A 60 -2.15 0.35 11.37
N GLY A 61 -2.77 1.33 10.69
CA GLY A 61 -3.45 1.10 9.42
C GLY A 61 -2.50 0.63 8.32
N GLY A 62 -1.32 1.24 8.22
CA GLY A 62 -0.29 0.83 7.27
C GLY A 62 0.22 -0.58 7.51
N ALA A 63 0.45 -0.95 8.78
CA ALA A 63 0.88 -2.29 9.15
C ALA A 63 -0.18 -3.36 8.81
N LEU A 64 -1.47 -3.08 9.03
CA LEU A 64 -2.54 -4.00 8.65
C LEU A 64 -2.62 -4.19 7.14
N GLY A 65 -2.55 -3.11 6.36
CA GLY A 65 -2.53 -3.19 4.90
C GLY A 65 -1.33 -3.98 4.38
N ALA A 66 -0.13 -3.70 4.91
CA ALA A 66 1.09 -4.40 4.54
C ALA A 66 1.04 -5.89 4.92
N ALA A 67 0.54 -6.22 6.12
CA ALA A 67 0.39 -7.60 6.55
C ALA A 67 -0.57 -8.40 5.65
N ALA A 68 -1.65 -7.78 5.18
CA ALA A 68 -2.59 -8.40 4.27
C ALA A 68 -1.95 -8.68 2.90
N GLY A 69 -1.27 -7.69 2.30
CA GLY A 69 -0.59 -7.85 1.00
C GLY A 69 0.54 -8.87 1.07
N ILE A 70 1.44 -8.75 2.05
CA ILE A 70 2.55 -9.71 2.24
C ILE A 70 2.01 -11.11 2.54
N GLY A 71 0.95 -11.22 3.35
CA GLY A 71 0.31 -12.50 3.67
C GLY A 71 -0.24 -13.17 2.41
N LYS A 72 -0.89 -12.42 1.52
CA LYS A 72 -1.38 -12.94 0.24
C LYS A 72 -0.23 -13.47 -0.61
N GLU A 73 0.83 -12.69 -0.79
CA GLU A 73 2.00 -13.11 -1.58
C GLU A 73 2.70 -14.34 -0.98
N ALA A 74 2.74 -14.46 0.35
CA ALA A 74 3.28 -15.64 1.02
C ALA A 74 2.43 -16.90 0.75
N LEU A 75 1.11 -16.76 0.68
CA LEU A 75 0.21 -17.85 0.29
C LEU A 75 0.40 -18.25 -1.17
N ASP A 76 0.61 -17.28 -2.06
CA ASP A 76 0.88 -17.55 -3.47
C ASP A 76 2.21 -18.28 -3.65
N LEU A 77 3.25 -17.88 -2.93
CA LEU A 77 4.53 -18.61 -2.87
C LEU A 77 4.38 -20.03 -2.33
N ALA A 78 3.40 -20.28 -1.49
CA ALA A 78 3.07 -21.61 -0.98
C ALA A 78 2.26 -22.45 -1.99
N GLY A 79 2.00 -21.94 -3.20
CA GLY A 79 1.34 -22.65 -4.29
C GLY A 79 -0.18 -22.42 -4.38
N LEU A 80 -0.71 -21.38 -3.72
CA LEU A 80 -2.12 -21.03 -3.77
C LEU A 80 -2.44 -19.99 -4.85
N GLY A 81 -1.43 -19.49 -5.56
CA GLY A 81 -1.55 -18.51 -6.64
C GLY A 81 -0.21 -18.22 -7.31
N ASP A 82 -0.14 -17.13 -8.04
CA ASP A 82 1.06 -16.66 -8.74
C ASP A 82 1.66 -15.46 -8.00
N PRO A 83 2.82 -15.60 -7.33
CA PRO A 83 3.42 -14.50 -6.58
C PRO A 83 3.87 -13.38 -7.50
N SER A 84 3.57 -12.13 -7.13
CA SER A 84 3.87 -10.96 -7.95
C SER A 84 4.37 -9.78 -7.10
N TRP A 85 5.59 -9.34 -7.36
CA TRP A 85 6.12 -8.11 -6.76
C TRP A 85 5.35 -6.85 -7.23
N ARG A 86 4.69 -6.93 -8.41
CA ARG A 86 3.84 -5.84 -8.93
C ARG A 86 2.58 -5.70 -8.09
N ASP A 87 2.05 -6.81 -7.56
CA ASP A 87 0.92 -6.80 -6.64
C ASP A 87 1.30 -6.10 -5.33
N LEU A 88 2.46 -6.43 -4.75
CA LEU A 88 2.97 -5.72 -3.58
C LEU A 88 3.19 -4.22 -3.83
N THR A 89 3.57 -3.85 -5.05
CA THR A 89 3.70 -2.43 -5.42
C THR A 89 2.33 -1.75 -5.42
N TRP A 90 1.32 -2.38 -5.99
CA TRP A 90 -0.05 -1.85 -5.99
C TRP A 90 -0.67 -1.85 -4.58
N ASP A 91 -0.33 -2.83 -3.75
CA ASP A 91 -0.69 -2.81 -2.32
C ASP A 91 -0.08 -1.59 -1.62
N GLY A 92 1.21 -1.32 -1.84
CA GLY A 92 1.88 -0.13 -1.28
C GLY A 92 1.23 1.19 -1.70
N ILE A 93 0.88 1.33 -2.99
CA ILE A 93 0.18 2.50 -3.51
C ILE A 93 -1.22 2.60 -2.88
N GLY A 94 -1.94 1.48 -2.78
CA GLY A 94 -3.25 1.41 -2.15
C GLY A 94 -3.22 1.82 -0.68
N ILE A 95 -2.25 1.29 0.09
CA ILE A 95 -2.04 1.66 1.50
C ILE A 95 -1.84 3.17 1.63
N GLY A 96 -0.94 3.75 0.84
CA GLY A 96 -0.68 5.19 0.85
C GLY A 96 -1.93 6.02 0.55
N ALA A 97 -2.69 5.63 -0.47
CA ALA A 97 -3.93 6.30 -0.85
C ALA A 97 -5.01 6.17 0.25
N GLY A 98 -5.22 4.98 0.78
CA GLY A 98 -6.19 4.73 1.85
C GLY A 98 -5.90 5.52 3.12
N LEU A 99 -4.63 5.54 3.55
CA LEU A 99 -4.19 6.32 4.71
C LEU A 99 -4.35 7.83 4.47
N ALA A 100 -4.00 8.32 3.29
CA ALA A 100 -4.13 9.75 2.96
C ALA A 100 -5.59 10.20 3.02
N VAL A 101 -6.51 9.41 2.45
CA VAL A 101 -7.95 9.70 2.48
C VAL A 101 -8.48 9.64 3.91
N ALA A 102 -8.18 8.59 4.68
CA ALA A 102 -8.65 8.43 6.04
C ALA A 102 -8.12 9.55 6.95
N TRP A 103 -6.85 9.92 6.80
CA TRP A 103 -6.24 11.03 7.54
C TRP A 103 -6.86 12.38 7.17
N ALA A 104 -7.10 12.63 5.88
CA ALA A 104 -7.77 13.85 5.43
C ALA A 104 -9.19 13.96 6.02
N ILE A 105 -9.95 12.87 6.02
CA ILE A 105 -11.28 12.82 6.64
C ILE A 105 -11.18 13.11 8.14
N ASP A 106 -10.21 12.53 8.84
CA ASP A 106 -10.00 12.78 10.27
C ASP A 106 -9.65 14.25 10.55
N LEU A 107 -8.82 14.87 9.71
CA LEU A 107 -8.49 16.29 9.83
C LEU A 107 -9.71 17.18 9.60
N LEU A 108 -10.53 16.86 8.61
CA LEU A 108 -11.76 17.62 8.31
C LEU A 108 -12.81 17.47 9.42
N ALA A 109 -12.97 16.25 9.95
CA ALA A 109 -14.00 15.95 10.96
C ALA A 109 -13.61 16.41 12.38
N ARG A 110 -12.32 16.32 12.75
CA ARG A 110 -11.83 16.54 14.12
C ARG A 110 -10.90 17.75 14.25
N GLY A 111 -10.57 18.38 13.14
CA GLY A 111 -9.69 19.54 13.07
C GLY A 111 -8.21 19.24 13.37
N VAL A 112 -7.37 20.25 13.15
CA VAL A 112 -5.97 20.23 13.58
C VAL A 112 -5.95 20.74 15.02
N SER A 113 -5.62 19.85 15.97
CA SER A 113 -5.62 20.16 17.40
C SER A 113 -4.37 19.58 18.07
N ASP A 114 -3.79 20.34 19.00
CA ASP A 114 -2.68 19.89 19.85
C ASP A 114 -3.06 18.70 20.74
N LYS A 115 -4.36 18.43 20.93
CA LYS A 115 -4.86 17.30 21.70
C LYS A 115 -4.67 15.96 20.97
N ARG A 116 -4.37 15.99 19.68
CA ARG A 116 -4.06 14.81 18.84
C ARG A 116 -2.81 15.07 18.01
N PRO A 117 -1.63 15.03 18.63
CA PRO A 117 -0.36 15.23 17.94
C PRO A 117 -0.13 14.14 16.91
N LEU A 118 0.77 14.39 15.95
CA LEU A 118 1.18 13.35 15.00
C LEU A 118 1.87 12.19 15.72
N LEU A 119 2.77 12.53 16.66
CA LEU A 119 3.44 11.56 17.53
C LEU A 119 3.45 12.12 18.96
N ASN A 120 3.31 11.25 19.96
CA ASN A 120 3.52 11.62 21.33
C ASN A 120 5.03 11.87 21.53
N ALA A 121 5.40 13.07 21.97
CA ALA A 121 6.76 13.31 22.40
C ALA A 121 7.05 12.46 23.65
N PRO A 122 8.20 11.78 23.74
CA PRO A 122 8.59 11.10 24.97
C PRO A 122 8.73 12.15 26.09
N ARG A 123 7.98 12.00 27.18
CA ARG A 123 8.13 12.85 28.35
C ARG A 123 9.30 12.31 29.17
N LEU A 124 10.37 13.11 29.20
CA LEU A 124 11.47 12.88 30.12
C LEU A 124 11.08 13.53 31.46
N GLU A 125 10.55 12.75 32.37
CA GLU A 125 10.34 13.19 33.75
C GLU A 125 11.56 12.78 34.57
N ALA A 126 12.37 13.76 34.96
CA ALA A 126 13.41 13.56 35.95
C ALA A 126 12.76 13.56 37.34
N ARG A 127 12.41 12.38 37.84
CA ARG A 127 11.97 12.17 39.24
C ARG A 127 13.15 11.70 40.04
N GLY A 128 13.75 12.60 40.83
CA GLY A 128 14.83 12.23 41.77
C GLY A 128 16.01 11.55 41.03
N ALA A 129 16.71 10.62 41.63
CA ALA A 129 17.88 9.96 41.08
C ALA A 129 17.60 8.91 39.97
N GLY A 130 16.38 8.85 39.39
CA GLY A 130 15.99 7.87 38.37
C GLY A 130 15.37 8.56 37.14
N LEU A 131 15.84 8.22 35.94
CA LEU A 131 15.26 8.61 34.65
C LEU A 131 14.17 7.59 34.27
N ALA A 132 12.90 8.01 34.23
CA ALA A 132 11.81 7.18 33.73
C ALA A 132 11.35 7.70 32.37
N ILE A 133 11.34 6.83 31.35
CA ILE A 133 10.83 7.12 30.00
C ILE A 133 9.45 6.47 29.89
N PHE A 134 8.41 7.24 29.64
CA PHE A 134 7.07 6.75 29.37
C PHE A 134 6.72 6.99 27.90
N PHE A 135 6.18 5.96 27.24
CA PHE A 135 5.75 5.97 25.83
C PHE A 135 4.25 6.23 25.71
#